data_d43772d07d7988aa3e4543e43a1258d0
#
_entry.id   d43772d07d7988aa3e4543e43a1258d0
#
_cell.length_a   1.000
_cell.length_b   1.000
_cell.length_c   1.000
_cell.angle_alpha   90.00
_cell.angle_beta   90.00
_cell.angle_gamma   90.00
#
_symmetry.space_group_name_H-M   'P 1'
#
loop_
_entity.id
_entity.type
_entity.pdbx_description
1 polymer ?
#
loop_
_entity_poly.entity_id
_entity_poly.type
_entity_poly.pdbx_seq_one_letter_code
_entity_poly.pdbx_strand_id
1 'polypeptide(L)'
;MAGTYLRAQRSLAPALRPFSRAQPRLNKPVPRRAASTTSTSSSFSSRAASTARNILVTTALAAAAGLTYYYVTDTRASFHRWLVPPLLRIIFPDAEDAHHAGTAALKTLYSLGLHPRERPSALNSDPAPNSKKNSSSSSSSPAANPLAVTVFGVPLANPIGISAGLDKDAEIPDPLFALGAGVVEVGGCTPLPQAGNPRPRVFRIPAVDGLVNRYGLNSRGADAMAARLRERLRRFARTLGLTEREMLDGEAGDALPTGSLQPGRLLCVQIAKNKATNERDMQAVIRDHVYCVQRLAPYADVLVVNVSSPNTPGLRDLQAAEPLARLLGAVVDEAKRTHRKVKPRVMVKVSPDEDDDTQIEGVVQAVWMSGVDGVIVGNTTKRRTGLVPQGVKLTGKEQRALAEEGGFSGPAMFDRTLSLVARYRKMLDSYSLKAAGVDGAFPPQKVIFATGGITNGEQALKVLNAGASVAMVYTGLVYGGSGTITRIKKEMQEKLAVTAA
;
A
#
# COMPACT_ATOMS: atom_id res chain seq x y z
N MET A 1 34.53 -14.59 45.04
CA MET A 1 33.73 -14.04 46.14
C MET A 1 32.29 -14.09 45.64
N ALA A 2 31.51 -15.15 45.76
CA ALA A 2 30.85 -15.75 46.92
C ALA A 2 29.91 -14.74 47.62
N GLY A 3 28.59 -15.00 47.52
CA GLY A 3 27.54 -14.27 48.20
C GLY A 3 26.16 -14.80 47.87
N THR A 4 25.87 -15.99 48.34
CA THR A 4 24.57 -16.72 48.40
C THR A 4 23.71 -16.18 49.53
N TYR A 5 22.34 -16.15 49.37
CA TYR A 5 21.31 -16.37 50.42
C TYR A 5 19.94 -16.50 49.72
N LEU A 6 19.31 -17.66 49.65
CA LEU A 6 18.53 -18.51 50.57
C LEU A 6 17.18 -17.92 51.02
N ARG A 7 16.12 -18.57 50.52
CA ARG A 7 14.91 -19.18 51.13
C ARG A 7 14.16 -18.47 52.23
N ALA A 8 12.81 -18.39 52.07
CA ALA A 8 11.87 -18.92 53.07
C ALA A 8 10.47 -19.16 52.46
N GLN A 9 10.09 -20.43 52.44
CA GLN A 9 8.70 -20.91 52.39
C GLN A 9 8.05 -20.68 53.75
N ARG A 10 6.76 -20.40 53.81
CA ARG A 10 5.87 -20.85 54.90
C ARG A 10 4.47 -21.15 54.38
N SER A 11 4.14 -22.42 54.46
CA SER A 11 2.82 -23.03 54.48
C SER A 11 2.13 -22.80 55.81
N LEU A 12 0.79 -22.71 55.86
CA LEU A 12 -0.02 -23.19 56.94
C LEU A 12 -1.52 -23.29 56.51
N ALA A 13 -2.05 -24.48 56.50
CA ALA A 13 -3.41 -24.87 56.70
C ALA A 13 -3.40 -25.74 57.98
N PRO A 14 -4.50 -26.25 58.49
CA PRO A 14 -5.93 -25.90 58.54
C PRO A 14 -6.49 -25.93 59.99
N ALA A 15 -7.72 -25.53 60.21
CA ALA A 15 -8.41 -25.85 61.45
C ALA A 15 -9.85 -26.33 61.21
N LEU A 16 -10.15 -27.45 61.82
CA LEU A 16 -11.38 -28.21 61.78
C LEU A 16 -12.26 -27.92 63.04
N ARG A 17 -13.58 -27.80 62.83
CA ARG A 17 -14.75 -28.29 63.61
C ARG A 17 -14.98 -27.71 64.99
N PRO A 18 -16.24 -27.86 65.61
CA PRO A 18 -17.07 -29.08 65.62
C PRO A 18 -18.61 -28.93 65.53
N PHE A 19 -19.21 -30.07 65.33
CA PHE A 19 -20.64 -30.46 65.48
C PHE A 19 -21.30 -30.02 66.77
N SER A 20 -22.63 -29.68 66.69
CA SER A 20 -23.56 -29.78 67.80
C SER A 20 -24.87 -30.43 67.35
N ARG A 21 -25.24 -31.44 68.09
CA ARG A 21 -26.42 -32.29 68.01
C ARG A 21 -27.54 -31.60 68.75
N ALA A 22 -28.80 -31.59 68.28
CA ALA A 22 -29.98 -31.39 69.07
C ALA A 22 -31.14 -32.24 68.56
N GLN A 23 -31.84 -32.83 69.50
CA GLN A 23 -32.86 -33.88 69.45
C GLN A 23 -34.28 -33.35 69.13
N PRO A 24 -35.26 -34.23 68.93
CA PRO A 24 -36.51 -33.97 68.24
C PRO A 24 -37.63 -33.49 69.14
N ARG A 25 -38.61 -32.75 68.59
CA ARG A 25 -39.90 -32.49 69.23
C ARG A 25 -41.06 -32.79 68.29
N LEU A 26 -41.85 -33.66 68.82
CA LEU A 26 -43.25 -34.08 68.70
C LEU A 26 -44.18 -33.31 67.75
N ASN A 27 -44.99 -34.17 67.09
CA ASN A 27 -46.19 -33.99 66.30
C ASN A 27 -47.23 -33.02 66.83
N LYS A 28 -47.77 -32.19 65.90
CA LYS A 28 -49.18 -31.72 66.00
C LYS A 28 -49.84 -31.86 64.60
N PRO A 29 -51.19 -32.12 64.62
CA PRO A 29 -51.87 -32.58 63.39
C PRO A 29 -52.16 -31.48 62.38
N VAL A 30 -52.05 -31.84 61.09
CA VAL A 30 -52.31 -31.02 59.96
C VAL A 30 -53.78 -30.94 59.61
N PRO A 31 -54.38 -29.76 59.38
CA PRO A 31 -55.70 -29.69 58.77
C PRO A 31 -55.56 -29.92 57.23
N ARG A 32 -56.36 -30.85 56.71
CA ARG A 32 -56.53 -31.06 55.26
C ARG A 32 -57.05 -29.79 54.60
N ARG A 33 -56.23 -29.18 53.77
CA ARG A 33 -56.68 -28.14 52.87
C ARG A 33 -56.98 -28.77 51.51
N ALA A 34 -58.08 -28.39 50.93
CA ALA A 34 -58.61 -28.84 49.66
C ALA A 34 -57.59 -28.58 48.52
N ALA A 35 -57.48 -29.56 47.63
CA ALA A 35 -56.71 -29.43 46.38
C ALA A 35 -57.36 -28.37 45.49
N SER A 36 -56.71 -27.22 45.35
CA SER A 36 -56.99 -26.30 44.26
C SER A 36 -56.16 -26.75 43.01
N THR A 37 -56.87 -27.20 42.04
CA THR A 37 -56.33 -27.40 40.68
C THR A 37 -55.90 -26.05 40.10
N THR A 38 -54.64 -25.66 40.36
CA THR A 38 -54.02 -24.52 39.63
C THR A 38 -53.49 -25.00 38.29
N SER A 39 -54.08 -24.47 37.25
CA SER A 39 -53.71 -24.66 35.84
C SER A 39 -52.27 -24.41 35.62
N THR A 40 -51.54 -25.44 35.24
CA THR A 40 -50.11 -25.40 34.81
C THR A 40 -49.92 -24.87 33.37
N SER A 41 -50.87 -24.08 32.83
CA SER A 41 -50.81 -23.61 31.43
C SER A 41 -50.16 -22.25 31.22
N SER A 42 -49.82 -21.47 32.29
CA SER A 42 -49.27 -20.12 32.13
C SER A 42 -47.73 -20.05 32.15
N SER A 43 -47.03 -21.09 32.64
CA SER A 43 -45.55 -21.04 32.71
C SER A 43 -44.86 -21.51 31.43
N PHE A 44 -45.51 -22.31 30.57
CA PHE A 44 -44.97 -22.75 29.30
C PHE A 44 -45.02 -21.65 28.25
N SER A 45 -46.05 -20.82 28.21
CA SER A 45 -46.21 -19.72 27.24
C SER A 45 -45.23 -18.57 27.52
N SER A 46 -44.94 -18.26 28.79
CA SER A 46 -43.98 -17.21 29.15
C SER A 46 -42.53 -17.59 28.86
N ARG A 47 -42.17 -18.86 29.06
CA ARG A 47 -40.82 -19.37 28.70
C ARG A 47 -40.62 -19.42 27.16
N ALA A 48 -41.60 -19.87 26.40
CA ALA A 48 -41.54 -19.88 24.94
C ALA A 48 -41.45 -18.46 24.37
N ALA A 49 -42.22 -17.50 24.91
CA ALA A 49 -42.15 -16.10 24.50
C ALA A 49 -40.80 -15.43 24.84
N SER A 50 -40.22 -15.73 26.02
CA SER A 50 -38.89 -15.22 26.39
C SER A 50 -37.79 -15.83 25.53
N THR A 51 -37.87 -17.11 25.21
CA THR A 51 -36.92 -17.78 24.31
C THR A 51 -37.02 -17.21 22.90
N ALA A 52 -38.20 -17.03 22.34
CA ALA A 52 -38.42 -16.43 21.03
C ALA A 52 -37.89 -14.98 20.98
N ARG A 53 -38.12 -14.17 22.00
CA ARG A 53 -37.56 -12.81 22.13
C ARG A 53 -36.03 -12.82 22.17
N ASN A 54 -35.43 -13.73 22.96
CA ASN A 54 -33.98 -13.84 23.06
C ASN A 54 -33.34 -14.25 21.71
N ILE A 55 -33.93 -15.18 20.98
CA ILE A 55 -33.53 -15.58 19.66
C ILE A 55 -33.59 -14.37 18.70
N LEU A 56 -34.72 -13.64 18.70
CA LEU A 56 -34.89 -12.46 17.84
C LEU A 56 -33.87 -11.37 18.15
N VAL A 57 -33.63 -11.06 19.44
CA VAL A 57 -32.64 -10.08 19.88
C VAL A 57 -31.22 -10.52 19.48
N THR A 58 -30.87 -11.80 19.72
CA THR A 58 -29.56 -12.33 19.37
C THR A 58 -29.34 -12.28 17.85
N THR A 59 -30.35 -12.65 17.06
CA THR A 59 -30.31 -12.58 15.60
C THR A 59 -30.18 -11.14 15.12
N ALA A 60 -30.93 -10.20 15.71
CA ALA A 60 -30.82 -8.78 15.38
C ALA A 60 -29.44 -8.20 15.72
N LEU A 61 -28.87 -8.56 16.88
CA LEU A 61 -27.51 -8.16 17.27
C LEU A 61 -26.47 -8.76 16.35
N ALA A 62 -26.59 -10.04 16.00
CA ALA A 62 -25.68 -10.68 15.04
C ALA A 62 -25.75 -10.04 13.65
N ALA A 63 -26.96 -9.73 13.18
CA ALA A 63 -27.16 -9.01 11.92
C ALA A 63 -26.57 -7.60 11.95
N ALA A 64 -26.80 -6.85 13.04
CA ALA A 64 -26.22 -5.52 13.24
C ALA A 64 -24.70 -5.58 13.30
N ALA A 65 -24.11 -6.55 14.00
CA ALA A 65 -22.66 -6.76 14.05
C ALA A 65 -22.10 -7.11 12.65
N GLY A 66 -22.78 -7.98 11.91
CA GLY A 66 -22.42 -8.34 10.53
C GLY A 66 -22.47 -7.15 9.57
N LEU A 67 -23.52 -6.34 9.64
CA LEU A 67 -23.64 -5.12 8.84
C LEU A 67 -22.57 -4.08 9.21
N THR A 68 -22.30 -3.91 10.50
CA THR A 68 -21.24 -3.04 11.00
C THR A 68 -19.88 -3.50 10.50
N TYR A 69 -19.58 -4.79 10.63
CA TYR A 69 -18.34 -5.38 10.09
C TYR A 69 -18.22 -5.15 8.59
N TYR A 70 -19.30 -5.41 7.83
CA TYR A 70 -19.31 -5.18 6.39
C TYR A 70 -19.02 -3.73 6.06
N TYR A 71 -19.71 -2.78 6.70
CA TYR A 71 -19.56 -1.35 6.50
C TYR A 71 -18.13 -0.86 6.87
N VAL A 72 -17.63 -1.25 8.04
CA VAL A 72 -16.31 -0.81 8.52
C VAL A 72 -15.16 -1.36 7.65
N THR A 73 -15.32 -2.54 7.07
CA THR A 73 -14.30 -3.15 6.23
C THR A 73 -14.45 -2.83 4.74
N ASP A 74 -15.45 -2.08 4.31
CA ASP A 74 -15.64 -1.67 2.92
C ASP A 74 -14.98 -0.32 2.66
N THR A 75 -14.07 -0.25 1.69
CA THR A 75 -13.39 1.01 1.30
C THR A 75 -14.34 2.11 0.80
N ARG A 76 -15.58 1.76 0.41
CA ARG A 76 -16.62 2.71 -0.02
C ARG A 76 -17.27 3.45 1.16
N ALA A 77 -17.10 2.97 2.39
CA ALA A 77 -17.72 3.58 3.55
C ALA A 77 -17.18 4.98 3.81
N SER A 78 -18.09 5.93 3.98
CA SER A 78 -17.78 7.35 4.07
C SER A 78 -16.91 7.72 5.28
N PHE A 79 -16.97 6.97 6.38
CA PHE A 79 -16.15 7.23 7.56
C PHE A 79 -14.65 7.08 7.29
N HIS A 80 -14.21 6.28 6.32
CA HIS A 80 -12.81 6.18 5.90
C HIS A 80 -12.25 7.50 5.36
N ARG A 81 -13.11 8.38 4.87
CA ARG A 81 -12.73 9.70 4.37
C ARG A 81 -12.96 10.80 5.41
N TRP A 82 -14.15 10.79 6.03
CA TRP A 82 -14.61 11.92 6.82
C TRP A 82 -14.29 11.81 8.31
N LEU A 83 -14.02 10.61 8.81
CA LEU A 83 -13.74 10.40 10.24
C LEU A 83 -12.28 9.98 10.48
N VAL A 84 -11.78 8.95 9.79
CA VAL A 84 -10.47 8.37 10.12
C VAL A 84 -9.30 9.34 9.92
N PRO A 85 -9.11 10.03 8.77
CA PRO A 85 -8.00 10.95 8.59
C PRO A 85 -8.06 12.18 9.52
N PRO A 86 -9.22 12.85 9.75
CA PRO A 86 -9.31 13.92 10.75
C PRO A 86 -8.99 13.45 12.16
N LEU A 87 -9.51 12.29 12.57
CA LEU A 87 -9.27 11.72 13.90
C LEU A 87 -7.79 11.42 14.14
N LEU A 88 -7.13 10.81 13.16
CA LEU A 88 -5.68 10.57 13.23
C LEU A 88 -4.88 11.87 13.37
N ARG A 89 -5.32 12.97 12.73
CA ARG A 89 -4.66 14.28 12.85
C ARG A 89 -4.86 14.91 14.22
N ILE A 90 -5.99 14.66 14.86
CA ILE A 90 -6.28 15.16 16.22
C ILE A 90 -5.50 14.36 17.26
N ILE A 91 -5.51 13.03 17.16
CA ILE A 91 -4.85 12.13 18.14
C ILE A 91 -3.32 12.24 18.01
N PHE A 92 -2.80 12.34 16.78
CA PHE A 92 -1.37 12.43 16.49
C PHE A 92 -1.04 13.77 15.83
N PRO A 93 -0.68 14.81 16.64
CA PRO A 93 -0.29 16.11 16.10
C PRO A 93 0.94 16.05 15.19
N ASP A 94 1.91 15.18 15.49
CA ASP A 94 3.04 14.89 14.61
C ASP A 94 2.59 14.00 13.44
N ALA A 95 3.01 14.36 12.22
CA ALA A 95 2.59 13.65 11.02
C ALA A 95 3.27 12.30 10.87
N GLU A 96 4.50 12.15 11.35
CA GLU A 96 5.24 10.90 11.30
C GLU A 96 4.69 9.89 12.31
N ASP A 97 4.30 10.34 13.51
CA ASP A 97 3.65 9.48 14.50
C ASP A 97 2.30 8.96 14.00
N ALA A 98 1.52 9.82 13.34
CA ALA A 98 0.28 9.38 12.69
C ALA A 98 0.53 8.35 11.59
N HIS A 99 1.61 8.50 10.81
CA HIS A 99 2.00 7.55 9.78
C HIS A 99 2.34 6.18 10.40
N HIS A 100 3.17 6.16 11.45
CA HIS A 100 3.51 4.93 12.17
C HIS A 100 2.28 4.26 12.80
N ALA A 101 1.42 5.04 13.44
CA ALA A 101 0.17 4.54 14.02
C ALA A 101 -0.77 3.96 12.95
N GLY A 102 -0.92 4.65 11.81
CA GLY A 102 -1.73 4.18 10.68
C GLY A 102 -1.20 2.88 10.07
N THR A 103 0.11 2.77 9.87
CA THR A 103 0.76 1.55 9.37
C THR A 103 0.57 0.38 10.35
N ALA A 104 0.81 0.61 11.64
CA ALA A 104 0.63 -0.41 12.68
C ALA A 104 -0.84 -0.86 12.79
N ALA A 105 -1.79 0.09 12.76
CA ALA A 105 -3.22 -0.20 12.77
C ALA A 105 -3.62 -1.03 11.55
N LEU A 106 -3.20 -0.64 10.35
CA LEU A 106 -3.55 -1.35 9.12
C LEU A 106 -2.97 -2.77 9.10
N LYS A 107 -1.73 -2.95 9.57
CA LYS A 107 -1.09 -4.26 9.76
C LYS A 107 -1.87 -5.15 10.72
N THR A 108 -2.25 -4.61 11.89
CA THR A 108 -3.01 -5.34 12.91
C THR A 108 -4.40 -5.69 12.43
N LEU A 109 -5.13 -4.73 11.83
CA LEU A 109 -6.46 -4.98 11.28
C LEU A 109 -6.41 -6.03 10.15
N TYR A 110 -5.35 -6.04 9.34
CA TYR A 110 -5.17 -7.05 8.30
C TYR A 110 -5.00 -8.45 8.89
N SER A 111 -4.18 -8.60 9.93
CA SER A 111 -3.97 -9.90 10.61
C SER A 111 -5.24 -10.44 11.28
N LEU A 112 -6.16 -9.55 11.69
CA LEU A 112 -7.45 -9.89 12.28
C LEU A 112 -8.58 -10.04 11.24
N GLY A 113 -8.34 -9.81 9.96
CA GLY A 113 -9.37 -9.81 8.92
C GLY A 113 -10.36 -8.63 9.00
N LEU A 114 -10.02 -7.57 9.77
CA LEU A 114 -10.83 -6.37 9.99
C LEU A 114 -10.39 -5.17 9.17
N HIS A 115 -9.42 -5.35 8.28
CA HIS A 115 -8.88 -4.25 7.46
C HIS A 115 -9.87 -3.75 6.41
N PRO A 116 -9.80 -2.46 6.04
CA PRO A 116 -10.55 -1.95 4.91
C PRO A 116 -10.10 -2.65 3.62
N ARG A 117 -11.04 -3.09 2.83
CA ARG A 117 -10.80 -3.78 1.56
C ARG A 117 -11.80 -3.36 0.50
N GLU A 118 -11.35 -3.31 -0.73
CA GLU A 118 -12.25 -3.16 -1.85
C GLU A 118 -13.03 -4.46 -2.06
N ARG A 119 -14.34 -4.33 -2.16
CA ARG A 119 -15.23 -5.47 -2.43
C ARG A 119 -15.65 -5.45 -3.89
N PRO A 120 -15.84 -6.63 -4.51
CA PRO A 120 -16.41 -6.70 -5.86
C PRO A 120 -17.71 -5.90 -5.92
N SER A 121 -17.87 -5.10 -6.94
CA SER A 121 -19.15 -4.50 -7.31
C SER A 121 -19.67 -5.20 -8.57
N ALA A 122 -20.98 -5.09 -8.84
CA ALA A 122 -21.56 -5.66 -10.06
C ALA A 122 -20.87 -5.13 -11.34
N LEU A 123 -20.17 -3.99 -11.26
CA LEU A 123 -19.40 -3.38 -12.35
C LEU A 123 -17.95 -3.86 -12.41
N ASN A 124 -17.43 -4.49 -11.35
CA ASN A 124 -16.03 -4.91 -11.18
C ASN A 124 -15.96 -6.39 -10.80
N SER A 125 -16.68 -7.27 -11.47
CA SER A 125 -16.50 -8.70 -11.28
C SER A 125 -15.16 -9.15 -11.88
N ASP A 126 -14.10 -9.04 -11.08
CA ASP A 126 -12.87 -9.77 -11.33
C ASP A 126 -13.22 -11.27 -11.33
N PRO A 127 -12.76 -12.07 -12.30
CA PRO A 127 -12.96 -13.52 -12.25
C PRO A 127 -12.25 -14.04 -10.99
N ALA A 128 -13.04 -14.51 -10.02
CA ALA A 128 -12.50 -15.12 -8.80
C ALA A 128 -11.62 -16.33 -9.20
N PRO A 129 -10.40 -16.48 -8.66
CA PRO A 129 -9.45 -17.53 -9.09
C PRO A 129 -9.88 -18.96 -8.75
N ASN A 130 -11.07 -19.20 -8.16
CA ASN A 130 -11.52 -20.53 -7.74
C ASN A 130 -13.05 -20.74 -7.77
N SER A 131 -13.79 -20.28 -8.78
CA SER A 131 -15.14 -20.78 -8.97
C SER A 131 -15.11 -21.99 -9.91
N LYS A 132 -15.31 -23.19 -9.38
CA LYS A 132 -15.63 -24.37 -10.17
C LYS A 132 -16.83 -24.03 -11.04
N LYS A 133 -16.63 -24.04 -12.36
CA LYS A 133 -17.68 -23.88 -13.36
C LYS A 133 -18.72 -25.00 -13.14
N ASN A 134 -19.85 -24.67 -12.53
CA ASN A 134 -21.06 -25.43 -12.77
C ASN A 134 -21.75 -24.81 -13.98
N SER A 135 -21.74 -25.56 -15.03
CA SER A 135 -22.29 -25.29 -16.34
C SER A 135 -23.80 -25.08 -16.32
N SER A 136 -24.22 -24.19 -17.18
CA SER A 136 -25.56 -24.00 -17.78
C SER A 136 -26.31 -22.76 -17.32
N SER A 137 -26.00 -21.59 -17.94
CA SER A 137 -27.01 -20.68 -18.48
C SER A 137 -26.35 -19.53 -19.26
N SER A 138 -26.80 -19.36 -20.50
CA SER A 138 -26.80 -18.19 -21.39
C SER A 138 -25.54 -17.29 -21.49
N SER A 139 -25.04 -17.23 -22.70
CA SER A 139 -23.99 -16.40 -23.28
C SER A 139 -24.23 -14.88 -23.10
N SER A 140 -23.77 -14.33 -21.99
CA SER A 140 -23.34 -12.95 -21.94
C SER A 140 -21.82 -13.00 -21.67
N SER A 141 -21.02 -12.61 -22.65
CA SER A 141 -19.58 -12.36 -22.46
C SER A 141 -19.43 -11.45 -21.25
N PRO A 142 -18.57 -11.77 -20.27
CA PRO A 142 -18.31 -10.86 -19.16
C PRO A 142 -17.90 -9.52 -19.76
N ALA A 143 -18.61 -8.44 -19.43
CA ALA A 143 -18.27 -7.10 -19.91
C ALA A 143 -16.80 -6.84 -19.57
N ALA A 144 -16.00 -6.51 -20.58
CA ALA A 144 -14.57 -6.28 -20.41
C ALA A 144 -14.38 -5.20 -19.34
N ASN A 145 -13.49 -5.44 -18.37
CA ASN A 145 -13.19 -4.45 -17.34
C ASN A 145 -12.60 -3.19 -18.01
N PRO A 146 -13.32 -2.03 -18.01
CA PRO A 146 -12.89 -0.86 -18.75
C PRO A 146 -11.61 -0.20 -18.20
N LEU A 147 -11.17 -0.61 -17.00
CA LEU A 147 -9.94 -0.12 -16.38
C LEU A 147 -8.77 -1.09 -16.54
N ALA A 148 -8.96 -2.24 -17.18
CA ALA A 148 -7.87 -3.18 -17.40
C ALA A 148 -6.80 -2.57 -18.31
N VAL A 149 -5.53 -2.76 -17.97
CA VAL A 149 -4.38 -2.27 -18.74
C VAL A 149 -3.25 -3.30 -18.69
N THR A 150 -2.48 -3.41 -19.76
CA THR A 150 -1.30 -4.28 -19.76
C THR A 150 -0.04 -3.48 -19.47
N VAL A 151 0.72 -3.88 -18.45
CA VAL A 151 1.96 -3.26 -18.03
C VAL A 151 3.05 -4.33 -17.95
N PHE A 152 4.14 -4.16 -18.68
CA PHE A 152 5.24 -5.16 -18.77
C PHE A 152 4.78 -6.56 -19.21
N GLY A 153 3.71 -6.64 -19.99
CA GLY A 153 3.10 -7.90 -20.39
C GLY A 153 2.16 -8.52 -19.33
N VAL A 154 2.04 -7.92 -18.16
CA VAL A 154 1.11 -8.35 -17.10
C VAL A 154 -0.21 -7.59 -17.25
N PRO A 155 -1.36 -8.30 -17.40
CA PRO A 155 -2.66 -7.65 -17.37
C PRO A 155 -2.99 -7.21 -15.96
N LEU A 156 -3.12 -5.89 -15.74
CA LEU A 156 -3.54 -5.30 -14.47
C LEU A 156 -5.05 -5.07 -14.45
N ALA A 157 -5.67 -5.31 -13.31
CA ALA A 157 -7.10 -5.07 -13.12
C ALA A 157 -7.46 -3.56 -13.19
N ASN A 158 -6.52 -2.68 -12.89
CA ASN A 158 -6.68 -1.23 -13.01
C ASN A 158 -5.33 -0.51 -13.00
N PRO A 159 -5.24 0.72 -13.56
CA PRO A 159 -4.01 1.47 -13.67
C PRO A 159 -3.73 2.40 -12.46
N ILE A 160 -4.31 2.15 -11.29
CA ILE A 160 -4.11 3.00 -10.12
C ILE A 160 -3.09 2.35 -9.18
N GLY A 161 -2.06 3.12 -8.80
CA GLY A 161 -0.99 2.66 -7.93
C GLY A 161 -0.84 3.50 -6.65
N ILE A 162 -0.16 2.94 -5.66
CA ILE A 162 0.26 3.62 -4.43
C ILE A 162 1.77 3.85 -4.51
N SER A 163 2.19 5.12 -4.38
CA SER A 163 3.61 5.51 -4.42
C SER A 163 4.37 5.13 -3.15
N ALA A 164 5.68 4.92 -3.31
CA ALA A 164 6.61 4.67 -2.20
C ALA A 164 6.58 5.74 -1.11
N GLY A 165 6.95 5.32 0.09
CA GLY A 165 7.01 6.16 1.29
C GLY A 165 5.86 5.93 2.25
N LEU A 166 4.74 5.35 1.82
CA LEU A 166 3.65 4.93 2.70
C LEU A 166 4.03 3.64 3.46
N ASP A 167 4.54 2.67 2.74
CA ASP A 167 5.18 1.48 3.31
C ASP A 167 6.68 1.50 3.01
N LYS A 168 7.47 1.95 3.99
CA LYS A 168 8.92 2.16 3.81
C LYS A 168 9.73 0.89 3.84
N ASP A 169 9.26 -0.11 4.56
CA ASP A 169 10.01 -1.32 4.88
C ASP A 169 9.29 -2.61 4.48
N ALA A 170 8.31 -2.54 3.58
CA ALA A 170 7.47 -3.66 3.13
C ALA A 170 6.76 -4.39 4.28
N GLU A 171 6.15 -3.61 5.19
CA GLU A 171 5.39 -4.15 6.33
C GLU A 171 3.92 -4.43 6.00
N ILE A 172 3.37 -3.70 5.03
CA ILE A 172 1.94 -3.71 4.71
C ILE A 172 1.62 -3.80 3.19
N PRO A 173 2.37 -4.51 2.34
CA PRO A 173 2.03 -4.61 0.91
C PRO A 173 0.63 -5.18 0.68
N ASP A 174 0.28 -6.29 1.35
CA ASP A 174 -1.02 -6.95 1.19
C ASP A 174 -2.19 -6.10 1.66
N PRO A 175 -2.14 -5.42 2.83
CA PRO A 175 -3.11 -4.41 3.19
C PRO A 175 -3.30 -3.31 2.13
N LEU A 176 -2.21 -2.82 1.53
CA LEU A 176 -2.29 -1.79 0.49
C LEU A 176 -2.93 -2.32 -0.81
N PHE A 177 -2.62 -3.55 -1.21
CA PHE A 177 -3.33 -4.20 -2.31
C PHE A 177 -4.82 -4.39 -2.01
N ALA A 178 -5.17 -4.72 -0.76
CA ALA A 178 -6.56 -4.87 -0.36
C ALA A 178 -7.38 -3.58 -0.52
N LEU A 179 -6.76 -2.39 -0.53
CA LEU A 179 -7.42 -1.12 -0.86
C LEU A 179 -7.81 -0.99 -2.34
N GLY A 180 -7.44 -1.95 -3.18
CA GLY A 180 -7.83 -2.00 -4.60
C GLY A 180 -6.78 -1.49 -5.59
N ALA A 181 -5.55 -1.22 -5.16
CA ALA A 181 -4.48 -0.77 -6.05
C ALA A 181 -4.04 -1.88 -7.01
N GLY A 182 -3.81 -1.56 -8.28
CA GLY A 182 -3.17 -2.43 -9.27
C GLY A 182 -1.65 -2.50 -9.09
N VAL A 183 -1.05 -1.43 -8.58
CA VAL A 183 0.40 -1.33 -8.30
C VAL A 183 0.62 -0.81 -6.88
N VAL A 184 1.55 -1.43 -6.14
CA VAL A 184 2.02 -0.93 -4.84
C VAL A 184 3.52 -0.75 -4.90
N GLU A 185 4.01 0.47 -4.61
CA GLU A 185 5.43 0.78 -4.50
C GLU A 185 5.81 0.91 -3.02
N VAL A 186 6.71 0.04 -2.55
CA VAL A 186 7.27 0.06 -1.18
C VAL A 186 8.70 0.62 -1.19
N GLY A 187 9.15 1.15 -0.05
CA GLY A 187 10.52 1.72 0.05
C GLY A 187 10.50 3.25 0.23
N GLY A 188 11.59 4.06 0.03
CA GLY A 188 12.93 3.69 -0.52
C GLY A 188 13.84 2.95 0.47
N CYS A 189 14.24 1.81 0.03
CA CYS A 189 15.15 0.97 0.77
C CYS A 189 16.60 1.38 0.49
N THR A 190 17.44 1.36 1.52
CA THR A 190 18.90 1.56 1.40
C THR A 190 19.64 0.28 1.75
N PRO A 191 20.88 0.07 1.29
CA PRO A 191 21.66 -1.13 1.61
C PRO A 191 21.69 -1.40 3.10
N LEU A 192 22.20 -0.45 3.86
CA LEU A 192 22.34 -0.51 5.32
C LEU A 192 21.20 0.28 6.00
N PRO A 193 20.83 -0.07 7.23
CA PRO A 193 19.89 0.71 8.03
C PRO A 193 20.35 2.15 8.21
N GLN A 194 19.43 3.10 8.12
CA GLN A 194 19.71 4.50 8.42
C GLN A 194 18.49 5.22 8.99
N ALA A 195 18.71 6.13 9.95
CA ALA A 195 17.64 6.87 10.62
C ALA A 195 16.99 7.94 9.73
N GLY A 196 17.70 8.40 8.69
CA GLY A 196 17.31 9.57 7.90
C GLY A 196 17.67 10.88 8.58
N ASN A 197 16.91 11.94 8.29
CA ASN A 197 17.13 13.27 8.87
C ASN A 197 16.52 13.38 10.28
N PRO A 198 16.97 14.33 11.14
CA PRO A 198 16.37 14.59 12.45
C PRO A 198 14.89 14.95 12.36
N ARG A 199 14.14 14.61 13.41
CA ARG A 199 12.73 15.04 13.60
C ARG A 199 12.67 16.44 14.25
N PRO A 200 11.59 17.22 13.98
CA PRO A 200 10.44 16.95 13.12
C PRO A 200 10.81 17.06 11.63
N ARG A 201 10.26 16.22 10.82
CA ARG A 201 10.62 16.09 9.39
C ARG A 201 9.45 15.85 8.43
N VAL A 202 8.22 15.92 8.96
CA VAL A 202 7.00 15.86 8.17
C VAL A 202 6.02 16.91 8.67
N PHE A 203 5.52 17.73 7.76
CA PHE A 203 4.67 18.88 8.08
C PHE A 203 3.43 18.85 7.22
N ARG A 204 2.25 18.98 7.86
CA ARG A 204 0.96 19.00 7.19
C ARG A 204 0.53 20.41 6.85
N ILE A 205 -0.09 20.58 5.69
CA ILE A 205 -0.72 21.83 5.26
C ILE A 205 -2.16 21.49 4.83
N PRO A 206 -3.07 21.29 5.81
CA PRO A 206 -4.43 20.84 5.55
C PRO A 206 -5.23 21.73 4.61
N ALA A 207 -5.02 23.05 4.64
CA ALA A 207 -5.74 24.01 3.80
C ALA A 207 -5.56 23.75 2.28
N VAL A 208 -4.51 23.04 1.89
CA VAL A 208 -4.21 22.68 0.50
C VAL A 208 -4.00 21.17 0.30
N ASP A 209 -4.43 20.35 1.26
CA ASP A 209 -4.18 18.92 1.29
C ASP A 209 -2.71 18.56 0.98
N GLY A 210 -1.78 19.38 1.48
CA GLY A 210 -0.36 19.33 1.20
C GLY A 210 0.47 18.76 2.35
N LEU A 211 1.66 18.25 2.00
CA LEU A 211 2.68 17.80 2.92
C LEU A 211 4.03 18.35 2.50
N VAL A 212 4.84 18.77 3.47
CA VAL A 212 6.29 18.96 3.28
C VAL A 212 7.02 17.89 4.08
N ASN A 213 8.00 17.22 3.45
CA ASN A 213 8.80 16.21 4.14
C ASN A 213 10.29 16.35 3.83
N ARG A 214 11.11 16.00 4.82
CA ARG A 214 12.56 15.86 4.73
C ARG A 214 13.06 14.58 5.38
N TYR A 215 12.39 13.45 5.09
CA TYR A 215 12.72 12.16 5.71
C TYR A 215 14.17 11.73 5.56
N GLY A 216 14.80 11.94 4.39
CA GLY A 216 16.18 11.54 4.13
C GLY A 216 16.36 10.04 4.00
N LEU A 217 15.37 9.33 3.42
CA LEU A 217 15.41 7.89 3.15
C LEU A 217 15.68 7.03 4.40
N ASN A 218 14.95 7.29 5.50
CA ASN A 218 14.97 6.39 6.66
C ASN A 218 14.53 4.99 6.23
N SER A 219 15.34 3.98 6.58
CA SER A 219 15.18 2.58 6.15
C SER A 219 15.77 1.63 7.18
N ARG A 220 15.21 0.44 7.30
CA ARG A 220 15.76 -0.65 8.11
C ARG A 220 16.80 -1.49 7.34
N GLY A 221 17.11 -1.10 6.10
CA GLY A 221 18.08 -1.75 5.25
C GLY A 221 17.51 -2.88 4.40
N ALA A 222 18.26 -3.22 3.35
CA ALA A 222 17.84 -4.20 2.34
C ALA A 222 17.65 -5.61 2.92
N ASP A 223 18.49 -6.04 3.84
CA ASP A 223 18.37 -7.37 4.47
C ASP A 223 17.07 -7.49 5.27
N ALA A 224 16.69 -6.45 6.02
CA ALA A 224 15.46 -6.46 6.81
C ALA A 224 14.21 -6.46 5.93
N MET A 225 14.22 -5.72 4.82
CA MET A 225 13.13 -5.72 3.86
C MET A 225 13.04 -7.06 3.12
N ALA A 226 14.17 -7.60 2.68
CA ALA A 226 14.24 -8.90 2.01
C ALA A 226 13.71 -10.03 2.90
N ALA A 227 14.07 -10.04 4.19
CA ALA A 227 13.56 -11.04 5.14
C ALA A 227 12.02 -11.00 5.25
N ARG A 228 11.40 -9.80 5.28
CA ARG A 228 9.94 -9.66 5.31
C ARG A 228 9.27 -10.13 4.01
N LEU A 229 9.79 -9.71 2.87
CA LEU A 229 9.26 -10.10 1.58
C LEU A 229 9.42 -11.61 1.35
N ARG A 230 10.54 -12.19 1.77
CA ARG A 230 10.79 -13.62 1.75
C ARG A 230 9.80 -14.40 2.62
N GLU A 231 9.57 -13.95 3.85
CA GLU A 231 8.57 -14.59 4.74
C GLU A 231 7.15 -14.46 4.18
N ARG A 232 6.82 -13.33 3.54
CA ARG A 232 5.55 -13.14 2.83
C ARG A 232 5.41 -14.16 1.70
N LEU A 233 6.42 -14.32 0.85
CA LEU A 233 6.45 -15.33 -0.23
C LEU A 233 6.31 -16.74 0.33
N ARG A 234 7.09 -17.11 1.36
CA ARG A 234 7.03 -18.44 1.98
C ARG A 234 5.67 -18.76 2.59
N ARG A 235 5.04 -17.78 3.23
CA ARG A 235 3.70 -17.95 3.80
C ARG A 235 2.68 -18.20 2.70
N PHE A 236 2.76 -17.47 1.61
CA PHE A 236 1.89 -17.67 0.45
C PHE A 236 2.16 -19.02 -0.24
N ALA A 237 3.42 -19.39 -0.46
CA ALA A 237 3.82 -20.67 -1.04
C ALA A 237 3.22 -21.86 -0.28
N ARG A 238 3.25 -21.83 1.07
CA ARG A 238 2.62 -22.88 1.90
C ARG A 238 1.12 -23.04 1.63
N THR A 239 0.41 -21.96 1.29
CA THR A 239 -1.03 -22.08 0.93
C THR A 239 -1.27 -22.81 -0.37
N LEU A 240 -0.25 -22.88 -1.23
CA LEU A 240 -0.27 -23.58 -2.50
C LEU A 240 0.40 -24.96 -2.42
N GLY A 241 0.96 -25.34 -1.27
CA GLY A 241 1.75 -26.57 -1.12
C GLY A 241 3.13 -26.50 -1.76
N LEU A 242 3.64 -25.28 -2.05
CA LEU A 242 4.90 -25.03 -2.72
C LEU A 242 5.98 -24.55 -1.74
N THR A 243 7.23 -24.76 -2.13
CA THR A 243 8.43 -24.18 -1.48
C THR A 243 8.72 -22.79 -2.05
N GLU A 244 9.61 -22.05 -1.38
CA GLU A 244 10.12 -20.76 -1.89
C GLU A 244 10.77 -20.92 -3.27
N ARG A 245 11.54 -21.99 -3.47
CA ARG A 245 12.25 -22.26 -4.73
C ARG A 245 11.27 -22.49 -5.87
N GLU A 246 10.32 -23.39 -5.69
CA GLU A 246 9.27 -23.67 -6.68
C GLU A 246 8.47 -22.41 -7.07
N MET A 247 8.19 -21.53 -6.11
CA MET A 247 7.59 -20.22 -6.40
C MET A 247 8.47 -19.35 -7.31
N LEU A 248 9.79 -19.29 -7.01
CA LEU A 248 10.74 -18.52 -7.81
C LEU A 248 10.97 -19.14 -9.20
N ASP A 249 10.92 -20.45 -9.28
CA ASP A 249 11.04 -21.21 -10.55
C ASP A 249 9.73 -21.17 -11.38
N GLY A 250 8.67 -20.49 -10.85
CA GLY A 250 7.41 -20.22 -11.56
C GLY A 250 6.44 -21.39 -11.60
N GLU A 251 6.52 -22.36 -10.69
CA GLU A 251 5.62 -23.50 -10.62
C GLU A 251 4.19 -23.12 -10.20
N ALA A 252 4.02 -21.94 -9.57
CA ALA A 252 2.69 -21.40 -9.27
C ALA A 252 1.90 -20.91 -10.51
N GLY A 253 2.52 -20.95 -11.70
CA GLY A 253 1.93 -20.54 -12.97
C GLY A 253 2.31 -19.12 -13.39
N ASP A 254 2.34 -18.90 -14.70
CA ASP A 254 2.83 -17.65 -15.32
C ASP A 254 1.95 -16.43 -15.04
N ALA A 255 0.69 -16.64 -14.69
CA ALA A 255 -0.26 -15.57 -14.38
C ALA A 255 -0.06 -14.93 -12.98
N LEU A 256 0.77 -15.54 -12.13
CA LEU A 256 1.01 -15.08 -10.76
C LEU A 256 2.36 -14.36 -10.64
N PRO A 257 2.37 -13.01 -10.53
CA PRO A 257 3.61 -12.27 -10.28
C PRO A 257 4.22 -12.63 -8.92
N THR A 258 5.52 -12.89 -8.89
CA THR A 258 6.23 -13.36 -7.68
C THR A 258 6.34 -12.29 -6.59
N GLY A 259 6.30 -11.01 -6.97
CA GLY A 259 6.37 -9.90 -6.02
C GLY A 259 5.01 -9.58 -5.40
N SER A 260 3.98 -9.35 -6.21
CA SER A 260 2.63 -9.04 -5.71
C SER A 260 1.94 -10.24 -5.07
N LEU A 261 2.24 -11.46 -5.52
CA LEU A 261 1.56 -12.72 -5.15
C LEU A 261 0.05 -12.67 -5.45
N GLN A 262 -0.37 -11.81 -6.35
CA GLN A 262 -1.76 -11.63 -6.74
C GLN A 262 -1.85 -11.42 -8.26
N PRO A 263 -2.65 -12.21 -8.98
CA PRO A 263 -2.90 -11.97 -10.39
C PRO A 263 -3.42 -10.56 -10.64
N GLY A 264 -2.97 -9.93 -11.71
CA GLY A 264 -3.43 -8.59 -12.09
C GLY A 264 -2.88 -7.46 -11.22
N ARG A 265 -1.78 -7.68 -10.48
CA ARG A 265 -1.15 -6.68 -9.60
C ARG A 265 0.37 -6.73 -9.68
N LEU A 266 1.05 -5.62 -9.38
CA LEU A 266 2.51 -5.54 -9.37
C LEU A 266 3.03 -4.91 -8.07
N LEU A 267 4.06 -5.53 -7.49
CA LEU A 267 4.83 -4.98 -6.37
C LEU A 267 6.10 -4.33 -6.90
N CYS A 268 6.21 -3.00 -6.71
CA CYS A 268 7.42 -2.24 -6.98
C CYS A 268 8.21 -2.08 -5.68
N VAL A 269 9.53 -2.30 -5.74
CA VAL A 269 10.44 -2.08 -4.62
C VAL A 269 11.42 -0.98 -4.97
N GLN A 270 11.30 0.15 -4.28
CA GLN A 270 12.16 1.31 -4.49
C GLN A 270 13.45 1.19 -3.69
N ILE A 271 14.57 1.40 -4.37
CA ILE A 271 15.93 1.33 -3.83
C ILE A 271 16.67 2.67 -4.02
N ALA A 272 17.60 2.95 -3.11
CA ALA A 272 18.45 4.15 -3.18
C ALA A 272 19.78 3.90 -2.45
N LYS A 273 20.79 4.77 -2.70
CA LYS A 273 22.04 4.76 -1.95
C LYS A 273 21.85 5.13 -0.48
N ASN A 274 22.76 4.72 0.38
CA ASN A 274 22.84 5.25 1.74
C ASN A 274 23.20 6.75 1.72
N LYS A 275 22.77 7.48 2.75
CA LYS A 275 23.08 8.91 2.90
C LYS A 275 24.60 9.14 3.06
N ALA A 276 25.28 8.22 3.74
CA ALA A 276 26.71 8.30 3.98
C ALA A 276 27.56 7.98 2.73
N THR A 277 27.00 7.33 1.72
CA THR A 277 27.72 7.00 0.48
C THR A 277 27.96 8.30 -0.31
N ASN A 278 29.22 8.56 -0.62
CA ASN A 278 29.61 9.76 -1.37
C ASN A 278 29.07 9.65 -2.81
N GLU A 279 28.29 10.64 -3.23
CA GLU A 279 27.70 10.72 -4.57
C GLU A 279 28.73 10.89 -5.69
N ARG A 280 29.92 11.42 -5.38
CA ARG A 280 31.03 11.56 -6.33
C ARG A 280 31.76 10.25 -6.58
N ASP A 281 31.65 9.27 -5.66
CA ASP A 281 32.16 7.90 -5.87
C ASP A 281 31.07 7.05 -6.55
N MET A 282 31.05 7.11 -7.88
CA MET A 282 30.07 6.36 -8.68
C MET A 282 30.14 4.86 -8.41
N GLN A 283 31.34 4.31 -8.12
CA GLN A 283 31.46 2.89 -7.81
C GLN A 283 30.80 2.54 -6.46
N ALA A 284 30.91 3.41 -5.46
CA ALA A 284 30.22 3.22 -4.18
C ALA A 284 28.70 3.33 -4.37
N VAL A 285 28.23 4.29 -5.17
CA VAL A 285 26.81 4.43 -5.52
C VAL A 285 26.28 3.18 -6.22
N ILE A 286 27.02 2.65 -7.19
CA ILE A 286 26.66 1.40 -7.89
C ILE A 286 26.63 0.22 -6.90
N ARG A 287 27.67 0.06 -6.05
CA ARG A 287 27.70 -1.01 -5.04
C ARG A 287 26.48 -0.99 -4.14
N ASP A 288 26.04 0.19 -3.70
CA ASP A 288 24.84 0.35 -2.87
C ASP A 288 23.57 -0.18 -3.57
N HIS A 289 23.38 0.20 -4.82
CA HIS A 289 22.20 -0.24 -5.57
C HIS A 289 22.26 -1.74 -5.92
N VAL A 290 23.43 -2.24 -6.36
CA VAL A 290 23.62 -3.67 -6.65
C VAL A 290 23.38 -4.51 -5.41
N TYR A 291 23.86 -4.09 -4.23
CA TYR A 291 23.54 -4.76 -2.98
C TYR A 291 22.02 -4.86 -2.73
N CYS A 292 21.29 -3.77 -2.91
CA CYS A 292 19.84 -3.79 -2.80
C CYS A 292 19.19 -4.76 -3.81
N VAL A 293 19.66 -4.75 -5.07
CA VAL A 293 19.15 -5.66 -6.11
C VAL A 293 19.34 -7.12 -5.72
N GLN A 294 20.53 -7.50 -5.28
CA GLN A 294 20.82 -8.87 -4.86
C GLN A 294 19.90 -9.40 -3.76
N ARG A 295 19.45 -8.53 -2.87
CA ARG A 295 18.56 -8.88 -1.75
C ARG A 295 17.09 -8.87 -2.11
N LEU A 296 16.66 -7.92 -2.96
CA LEU A 296 15.26 -7.58 -3.15
C LEU A 296 14.66 -8.08 -4.48
N ALA A 297 15.49 -8.27 -5.50
CA ALA A 297 15.04 -8.69 -6.83
C ALA A 297 14.27 -10.03 -6.85
N PRO A 298 14.59 -11.03 -6.01
CA PRO A 298 13.79 -12.26 -5.96
C PRO A 298 12.32 -12.02 -5.59
N TYR A 299 12.01 -10.93 -4.88
CA TYR A 299 10.71 -10.66 -4.26
C TYR A 299 9.99 -9.43 -4.83
N ALA A 300 10.54 -8.78 -5.85
CA ALA A 300 9.96 -7.61 -6.51
C ALA A 300 9.49 -7.97 -7.93
N ASP A 301 8.35 -7.44 -8.38
CA ASP A 301 7.98 -7.50 -9.80
C ASP A 301 8.71 -6.39 -10.58
N VAL A 302 8.90 -5.25 -9.92
CA VAL A 302 9.60 -4.09 -10.47
C VAL A 302 10.58 -3.54 -9.41
N LEU A 303 11.82 -3.33 -9.80
CA LEU A 303 12.80 -2.55 -9.04
C LEU A 303 12.74 -1.10 -9.49
N VAL A 304 12.74 -0.15 -8.53
CA VAL A 304 12.69 1.27 -8.83
C VAL A 304 13.94 1.96 -8.29
N VAL A 305 14.80 2.45 -9.17
CA VAL A 305 15.99 3.22 -8.80
C VAL A 305 15.58 4.68 -8.53
N ASN A 306 15.65 5.10 -7.28
CA ASN A 306 15.28 6.46 -6.89
C ASN A 306 16.49 7.40 -6.92
N VAL A 307 16.57 8.23 -7.95
CA VAL A 307 17.58 9.30 -8.09
C VAL A 307 16.99 10.71 -7.90
N SER A 308 15.76 10.80 -7.35
CA SER A 308 14.96 12.03 -7.36
C SER A 308 14.66 12.62 -5.99
N SER A 309 15.11 11.98 -4.88
CA SER A 309 14.82 12.49 -3.54
C SER A 309 15.50 13.85 -3.30
N PRO A 310 14.73 14.92 -2.97
CA PRO A 310 15.32 16.24 -2.70
C PRO A 310 16.00 16.31 -1.33
N ASN A 311 15.87 15.28 -0.51
CA ASN A 311 16.26 15.27 0.90
C ASN A 311 17.55 14.46 1.15
N THR A 312 18.22 14.02 0.09
CA THR A 312 19.47 13.26 0.15
C THR A 312 20.48 13.99 -0.71
N PRO A 313 21.62 14.45 -0.16
CA PRO A 313 22.64 15.19 -0.90
C PRO A 313 23.10 14.45 -2.16
N GLY A 314 23.34 15.19 -3.24
CA GLY A 314 23.89 14.69 -4.50
C GLY A 314 23.05 13.66 -5.27
N LEU A 315 21.91 13.21 -4.72
CA LEU A 315 21.11 12.18 -5.38
C LEU A 315 20.53 12.65 -6.72
N ARG A 316 20.21 13.93 -6.84
CA ARG A 316 19.69 14.53 -8.08
C ARG A 316 20.77 14.76 -9.12
N ASP A 317 22.01 14.96 -8.69
CA ASP A 317 23.16 15.15 -9.61
C ASP A 317 23.42 13.86 -10.42
N LEU A 318 22.97 12.71 -9.93
CA LEU A 318 23.02 11.43 -10.65
C LEU A 318 22.07 11.37 -11.86
N GLN A 319 21.22 12.37 -12.09
CA GLN A 319 20.31 12.40 -13.25
C GLN A 319 20.98 12.91 -14.55
N ALA A 320 22.26 13.30 -14.51
CA ALA A 320 23.03 13.53 -15.74
C ALA A 320 23.16 12.23 -16.56
N ALA A 321 23.14 12.34 -17.87
CA ALA A 321 22.97 11.20 -18.79
C ALA A 321 23.97 10.06 -18.57
N GLU A 322 25.27 10.33 -18.50
CA GLU A 322 26.30 9.30 -18.37
C GLU A 322 26.33 8.64 -16.99
N PRO A 323 26.39 9.38 -15.86
CA PRO A 323 26.29 8.79 -14.52
C PRO A 323 25.05 7.94 -14.34
N LEU A 324 23.90 8.42 -14.83
CA LEU A 324 22.64 7.71 -14.75
C LEU A 324 22.66 6.43 -15.57
N ALA A 325 23.14 6.47 -16.82
CA ALA A 325 23.23 5.30 -17.68
C ALA A 325 24.12 4.20 -17.07
N ARG A 326 25.27 4.57 -16.47
CA ARG A 326 26.17 3.63 -15.78
C ARG A 326 25.52 2.98 -14.57
N LEU A 327 24.86 3.78 -13.74
CA LEU A 327 24.14 3.27 -12.56
C LEU A 327 23.01 2.30 -12.95
N LEU A 328 22.16 2.75 -13.89
CA LEU A 328 21.01 1.95 -14.32
C LEU A 328 21.45 0.68 -15.05
N GLY A 329 22.48 0.74 -15.88
CA GLY A 329 23.05 -0.44 -16.55
C GLY A 329 23.51 -1.50 -15.54
N ALA A 330 24.24 -1.11 -14.50
CA ALA A 330 24.67 -2.02 -13.46
C ALA A 330 23.48 -2.66 -12.70
N VAL A 331 22.42 -1.88 -12.44
CA VAL A 331 21.18 -2.40 -11.80
C VAL A 331 20.44 -3.39 -12.72
N VAL A 332 20.31 -3.07 -14.00
CA VAL A 332 19.67 -3.95 -15.01
C VAL A 332 20.44 -5.26 -15.15
N ASP A 333 21.77 -5.19 -15.22
CA ASP A 333 22.60 -6.39 -15.37
C ASP A 333 22.51 -7.29 -14.13
N GLU A 334 22.50 -6.71 -12.93
CA GLU A 334 22.32 -7.49 -11.71
C GLU A 334 20.90 -8.06 -11.60
N ALA A 335 19.87 -7.30 -11.98
CA ALA A 335 18.49 -7.77 -12.00
C ALA A 335 18.30 -8.99 -12.94
N LYS A 336 18.96 -9.00 -14.08
CA LYS A 336 18.99 -10.14 -15.02
C LYS A 336 19.64 -11.39 -14.42
N ARG A 337 20.57 -11.25 -13.49
CA ARG A 337 21.24 -12.39 -12.79
C ARG A 337 20.39 -13.02 -11.70
N THR A 338 19.30 -12.39 -11.30
CA THR A 338 18.42 -12.89 -10.23
C THR A 338 17.94 -14.31 -10.52
N HIS A 339 18.01 -15.20 -9.51
CA HIS A 339 17.61 -16.61 -9.64
C HIS A 339 16.08 -16.74 -9.51
N ARG A 340 15.35 -16.50 -10.61
CA ARG A 340 13.90 -16.72 -10.75
C ARG A 340 13.52 -16.77 -12.23
N LYS A 341 12.41 -17.44 -12.54
CA LYS A 341 11.92 -17.62 -13.93
C LYS A 341 11.67 -16.26 -14.60
N VAL A 342 10.77 -15.46 -14.05
CA VAL A 342 10.44 -14.13 -14.57
C VAL A 342 11.31 -13.09 -13.88
N LYS A 343 12.27 -12.50 -14.56
CA LYS A 343 13.16 -11.47 -13.98
C LYS A 343 12.37 -10.21 -13.63
N PRO A 344 12.74 -9.49 -12.55
CA PRO A 344 12.09 -8.22 -12.22
C PRO A 344 12.36 -7.18 -13.30
N ARG A 345 11.38 -6.32 -13.57
CA ARG A 345 11.56 -5.13 -14.40
C ARG A 345 12.32 -4.05 -13.64
N VAL A 346 12.96 -3.15 -14.34
CA VAL A 346 13.70 -2.03 -13.73
C VAL A 346 13.14 -0.70 -14.24
N MET A 347 12.81 0.19 -13.32
CA MET A 347 12.41 1.56 -13.61
C MET A 347 13.30 2.56 -12.87
N VAL A 348 13.40 3.77 -13.40
CA VAL A 348 14.03 4.92 -12.71
C VAL A 348 12.97 5.91 -12.28
N LYS A 349 13.07 6.48 -11.06
CA LYS A 349 12.18 7.54 -10.56
C LYS A 349 12.90 8.87 -10.59
N VAL A 350 12.32 9.84 -11.32
CA VAL A 350 12.92 11.12 -11.62
C VAL A 350 12.23 12.28 -10.91
N SER A 351 12.96 13.37 -10.73
CA SER A 351 12.49 14.56 -10.02
C SER A 351 11.53 15.39 -10.90
N PRO A 352 10.52 16.04 -10.31
CA PRO A 352 9.68 16.99 -11.01
C PRO A 352 10.33 18.37 -11.15
N ASP A 353 11.50 18.61 -10.54
CA ASP A 353 12.16 19.91 -10.54
C ASP A 353 13.23 20.03 -11.62
N GLU A 354 13.74 18.91 -12.12
CA GLU A 354 14.58 18.81 -13.31
C GLU A 354 13.65 18.71 -14.54
N ASP A 355 13.09 19.84 -14.92
CA ASP A 355 12.04 19.96 -15.95
C ASP A 355 12.46 20.75 -17.20
N ASP A 356 13.73 21.05 -17.35
CA ASP A 356 14.31 21.57 -18.59
C ASP A 356 14.37 20.46 -19.66
N ASP A 357 14.21 20.83 -20.96
CA ASP A 357 14.21 19.85 -22.04
C ASP A 357 15.55 19.11 -22.16
N THR A 358 16.66 19.77 -21.92
CA THR A 358 18.00 19.14 -21.96
C THR A 358 18.19 18.15 -20.82
N GLN A 359 17.64 18.42 -19.63
CA GLN A 359 17.65 17.50 -18.50
C GLN A 359 16.79 16.27 -18.78
N ILE A 360 15.58 16.46 -19.33
CA ILE A 360 14.70 15.35 -19.71
C ILE A 360 15.35 14.50 -20.81
N GLU A 361 15.97 15.13 -21.82
CA GLU A 361 16.68 14.43 -22.89
C GLU A 361 17.83 13.58 -22.34
N GLY A 362 18.61 14.10 -21.40
CA GLY A 362 19.67 13.34 -20.72
C GLY A 362 19.15 12.11 -19.99
N VAL A 363 18.02 12.24 -19.29
CA VAL A 363 17.36 11.09 -18.64
C VAL A 363 16.84 10.08 -19.67
N VAL A 364 16.19 10.55 -20.74
CA VAL A 364 15.70 9.70 -21.84
C VAL A 364 16.84 8.92 -22.49
N GLN A 365 17.96 9.57 -22.76
CA GLN A 365 19.15 8.92 -23.29
C GLN A 365 19.66 7.83 -22.34
N ALA A 366 19.77 8.12 -21.03
CA ALA A 366 20.20 7.14 -20.04
C ALA A 366 19.24 5.93 -19.94
N VAL A 367 17.93 6.17 -20.03
CA VAL A 367 16.88 5.12 -20.03
C VAL A 367 17.06 4.16 -21.21
N TRP A 368 17.36 4.68 -22.38
CA TRP A 368 17.58 3.84 -23.57
C TRP A 368 18.92 3.12 -23.53
N MET A 369 20.00 3.80 -23.16
CA MET A 369 21.35 3.24 -23.08
C MET A 369 21.47 2.12 -22.04
N SER A 370 20.81 2.26 -20.89
CA SER A 370 20.88 1.30 -19.79
C SER A 370 19.98 0.08 -19.94
N GLY A 371 18.99 0.17 -20.83
CA GLY A 371 18.02 -0.91 -21.04
C GLY A 371 16.95 -1.02 -19.93
N VAL A 372 16.75 -0.01 -19.06
CA VAL A 372 15.62 -0.04 -18.10
C VAL A 372 14.27 -0.05 -18.81
N ASP A 373 13.27 -0.64 -18.18
CA ASP A 373 11.96 -0.89 -18.76
C ASP A 373 11.05 0.36 -18.75
N GLY A 374 11.33 1.35 -17.90
CA GLY A 374 10.49 2.54 -17.83
C GLY A 374 10.93 3.60 -16.83
N VAL A 375 10.10 4.63 -16.70
CA VAL A 375 10.33 5.82 -15.87
C VAL A 375 9.14 6.08 -14.96
N ILE A 376 9.38 6.37 -13.68
CA ILE A 376 8.38 6.98 -12.79
C ILE A 376 8.59 8.49 -12.83
N VAL A 377 7.70 9.20 -13.49
CA VAL A 377 7.76 10.65 -13.64
C VAL A 377 7.12 11.31 -12.43
N GLY A 378 7.95 12.01 -11.65
CA GLY A 378 7.56 12.78 -10.48
C GLY A 378 8.10 12.23 -9.15
N ASN A 379 8.11 13.11 -8.20
CA ASN A 379 8.45 12.98 -6.78
C ASN A 379 7.96 14.25 -6.08
N THR A 380 8.42 14.55 -4.87
CA THR A 380 8.17 15.82 -4.21
C THR A 380 9.01 16.96 -4.80
N THR A 381 8.51 18.21 -4.71
CA THR A 381 9.19 19.40 -5.26
C THR A 381 9.80 20.27 -4.16
N LYS A 382 10.96 20.88 -4.43
CA LYS A 382 11.53 21.97 -3.58
C LYS A 382 10.89 23.33 -3.88
N ARG A 383 10.21 23.47 -5.01
CA ARG A 383 9.54 24.73 -5.38
C ARG A 383 8.39 25.03 -4.42
N ARG A 384 8.19 26.33 -4.13
CA ARG A 384 7.15 26.82 -3.21
C ARG A 384 6.14 27.74 -3.89
N THR A 385 6.46 28.25 -5.08
CA THR A 385 5.58 29.14 -5.86
C THR A 385 4.41 28.35 -6.46
N GLY A 386 3.21 28.96 -6.45
CA GLY A 386 2.01 28.38 -7.05
C GLY A 386 1.41 27.19 -6.32
N LEU A 387 1.85 26.89 -5.07
CA LEU A 387 1.34 25.76 -4.29
C LEU A 387 0.06 26.05 -3.50
N VAL A 388 -0.24 27.33 -3.27
CA VAL A 388 -1.45 27.77 -2.58
C VAL A 388 -2.36 28.39 -3.60
N PRO A 389 -3.57 27.84 -3.83
CA PRO A 389 -4.55 28.41 -4.77
C PRO A 389 -4.95 29.82 -4.34
N GLN A 390 -5.31 30.65 -5.32
CA GLN A 390 -5.81 32.00 -5.05
C GLN A 390 -7.05 31.94 -4.13
N GLY A 391 -7.09 32.80 -3.13
CA GLY A 391 -8.19 32.86 -2.16
C GLY A 391 -8.06 31.92 -0.96
N VAL A 392 -7.13 30.93 -0.96
CA VAL A 392 -6.89 30.05 0.18
C VAL A 392 -6.01 30.78 1.20
N LYS A 393 -6.50 30.89 2.45
CA LYS A 393 -5.74 31.46 3.58
C LYS A 393 -5.12 30.33 4.41
N LEU A 394 -3.80 30.37 4.55
CA LEU A 394 -3.07 29.48 5.44
C LEU A 394 -3.05 30.05 6.86
N THR A 395 -3.21 29.20 7.85
CA THR A 395 -2.93 29.53 9.25
C THR A 395 -1.43 29.81 9.45
N GLY A 396 -1.05 30.52 10.51
CA GLY A 396 0.36 30.77 10.81
C GLY A 396 1.19 29.48 10.99
N LYS A 397 0.56 28.38 11.45
CA LYS A 397 1.19 27.05 11.53
C LYS A 397 1.46 26.48 10.15
N GLU A 398 0.51 26.58 9.24
CA GLU A 398 0.63 26.07 7.86
C GLU A 398 1.61 26.91 7.03
N GLN A 399 1.68 28.22 7.25
CA GLN A 399 2.70 29.07 6.63
C GLN A 399 4.11 28.64 7.04
N ARG A 400 4.34 28.40 8.34
CA ARG A 400 5.62 27.85 8.81
C ARG A 400 5.90 26.48 8.24
N ALA A 401 4.90 25.58 8.18
CA ALA A 401 5.04 24.26 7.59
C ALA A 401 5.38 24.31 6.09
N LEU A 402 4.81 25.24 5.33
CA LEU A 402 5.13 25.45 3.91
C LEU A 402 6.54 26.00 3.71
N ALA A 403 7.03 26.82 4.62
CA ALA A 403 8.37 27.40 4.57
C ALA A 403 9.49 26.41 4.98
N GLU A 404 9.13 25.27 5.59
CA GLU A 404 10.11 24.26 6.01
C GLU A 404 10.90 23.69 4.82
N GLU A 405 12.18 23.36 5.08
CA GLU A 405 12.99 22.64 4.12
C GLU A 405 12.39 21.26 3.84
N GLY A 406 12.55 20.78 2.61
CA GLY A 406 12.09 19.47 2.18
C GLY A 406 11.31 19.50 0.88
N GLY A 407 10.76 18.35 0.51
CA GLY A 407 9.93 18.20 -0.68
C GLY A 407 8.45 18.40 -0.35
N PHE A 408 7.78 19.27 -1.10
CA PHE A 408 6.32 19.41 -1.04
C PHE A 408 5.64 18.35 -1.89
N SER A 409 4.48 17.85 -1.43
CA SER A 409 3.55 17.00 -2.18
C SER A 409 2.10 17.42 -1.87
N GLY A 410 1.24 17.37 -2.88
CA GLY A 410 -0.17 17.76 -2.77
C GLY A 410 -0.81 17.99 -4.13
N PRO A 411 -2.12 18.31 -4.16
CA PRO A 411 -2.88 18.50 -5.41
C PRO A 411 -2.28 19.55 -6.35
N ALA A 412 -1.65 20.59 -5.80
CA ALA A 412 -1.00 21.66 -6.56
C ALA A 412 0.13 21.20 -7.50
N MET A 413 0.59 19.95 -7.37
CA MET A 413 1.61 19.40 -8.27
C MET A 413 1.04 18.81 -9.57
N PHE A 414 -0.27 18.67 -9.68
CA PHE A 414 -0.89 17.89 -10.75
C PHE A 414 -0.55 18.40 -12.16
N ASP A 415 -0.72 19.69 -12.43
CA ASP A 415 -0.50 20.25 -13.77
C ASP A 415 0.94 20.09 -14.24
N ARG A 416 1.91 20.23 -13.33
CA ARG A 416 3.31 19.95 -13.62
C ARG A 416 3.52 18.47 -13.95
N THR A 417 2.94 17.56 -13.15
CA THR A 417 3.05 16.13 -13.42
C THR A 417 2.49 15.77 -14.78
N LEU A 418 1.31 16.32 -15.14
CA LEU A 418 0.69 16.11 -16.46
C LEU A 418 1.60 16.58 -17.61
N SER A 419 2.12 17.79 -17.50
CA SER A 419 3.04 18.36 -18.50
C SER A 419 4.32 17.51 -18.66
N LEU A 420 4.92 17.10 -17.55
CA LEU A 420 6.13 16.27 -17.58
C LEU A 420 5.87 14.89 -18.20
N VAL A 421 4.75 14.23 -17.87
CA VAL A 421 4.38 12.94 -18.45
C VAL A 421 4.29 13.04 -19.97
N ALA A 422 3.59 14.06 -20.50
CA ALA A 422 3.47 14.27 -21.93
C ALA A 422 4.84 14.51 -22.61
N ARG A 423 5.72 15.30 -22.00
CA ARG A 423 7.07 15.57 -22.50
C ARG A 423 7.95 14.31 -22.49
N TYR A 424 7.98 13.56 -21.39
CA TYR A 424 8.70 12.28 -21.31
C TYR A 424 8.19 11.29 -22.35
N ARG A 425 6.86 11.18 -22.53
CA ARG A 425 6.27 10.29 -23.55
C ARG A 425 6.76 10.65 -24.94
N LYS A 426 6.64 11.92 -25.31
CA LYS A 426 7.09 12.44 -26.62
C LYS A 426 8.57 12.16 -26.87
N MET A 427 9.44 12.44 -25.89
CA MET A 427 10.88 12.26 -26.04
C MET A 427 11.28 10.79 -26.08
N LEU A 428 10.69 9.93 -25.23
CA LEU A 428 10.94 8.49 -25.24
C LEU A 428 10.54 7.85 -26.57
N ASP A 429 9.40 8.23 -27.15
CA ASP A 429 8.93 7.70 -28.43
C ASP A 429 9.79 8.22 -29.59
N SER A 430 10.18 9.49 -29.57
CA SER A 430 11.07 10.06 -30.60
C SER A 430 12.46 9.41 -30.61
N TYR A 431 12.99 9.05 -29.43
CA TYR A 431 14.27 8.34 -29.32
C TYR A 431 14.16 6.91 -29.87
N SER A 432 13.06 6.21 -29.58
CA SER A 432 12.78 4.88 -30.14
C SER A 432 12.77 4.88 -31.68
N LEU A 433 12.14 5.88 -32.29
CA LEU A 433 12.09 6.03 -33.74
C LEU A 433 13.47 6.23 -34.35
N LYS A 434 14.37 6.99 -33.70
CA LYS A 434 15.76 7.17 -34.14
C LYS A 434 16.59 5.90 -34.03
N ALA A 435 16.32 5.06 -33.01
CA ALA A 435 17.03 3.80 -32.77
C ALA A 435 16.60 2.66 -33.72
N ALA A 436 15.38 2.70 -34.23
CA ALA A 436 14.82 1.67 -35.14
C ALA A 436 15.43 1.64 -36.56
N GLY A 437 16.37 2.52 -36.87
CA GLY A 437 16.81 2.83 -38.25
C GLY A 437 17.63 1.77 -38.98
N VAL A 438 17.91 0.57 -38.45
CA VAL A 438 18.77 -0.42 -39.11
C VAL A 438 18.08 -1.77 -39.40
N ASP A 439 17.17 -2.23 -38.56
CA ASP A 439 16.57 -3.59 -38.69
C ASP A 439 15.04 -3.63 -38.80
N GLY A 440 14.34 -2.51 -38.88
CA GLY A 440 12.89 -2.44 -39.04
C GLY A 440 12.07 -2.89 -37.84
N ALA A 441 12.67 -3.40 -36.77
CA ALA A 441 11.99 -3.79 -35.54
C ALA A 441 12.01 -2.62 -34.53
N PHE A 442 10.83 -2.12 -34.18
CA PHE A 442 10.72 -1.12 -33.12
C PHE A 442 10.99 -1.73 -31.75
N PRO A 443 11.90 -1.17 -30.94
CA PRO A 443 12.09 -1.62 -29.57
C PRO A 443 10.80 -1.38 -28.77
N PRO A 444 10.50 -2.22 -27.74
CA PRO A 444 9.28 -2.09 -26.94
C PRO A 444 9.21 -0.71 -26.27
N GLN A 445 8.01 -0.13 -26.29
CA GLN A 445 7.76 1.18 -25.71
C GLN A 445 8.12 1.20 -24.22
N LYS A 446 8.85 2.24 -23.79
CA LYS A 446 9.18 2.42 -22.37
C LYS A 446 7.94 2.79 -21.56
N VAL A 447 7.73 2.11 -20.44
CA VAL A 447 6.59 2.32 -19.56
C VAL A 447 6.75 3.61 -18.74
N ILE A 448 5.69 4.39 -18.58
CA ILE A 448 5.67 5.56 -17.70
C ILE A 448 4.67 5.34 -16.57
N PHE A 449 5.11 5.52 -15.32
CA PHE A 449 4.22 5.73 -14.20
C PHE A 449 4.22 7.22 -13.84
N ALA A 450 3.04 7.80 -13.57
CA ALA A 450 2.90 9.20 -13.19
C ALA A 450 2.66 9.31 -11.68
N THR A 451 3.40 10.18 -10.98
CA THR A 451 3.17 10.46 -9.55
C THR A 451 3.32 11.95 -9.24
N GLY A 452 2.34 12.52 -8.54
CA GLY A 452 2.33 13.93 -8.12
C GLY A 452 0.97 14.58 -8.34
N GLY A 453 0.28 14.92 -7.25
CA GLY A 453 -0.96 15.67 -7.26
C GLY A 453 -2.22 14.93 -7.70
N ILE A 454 -2.16 13.64 -8.00
CA ILE A 454 -3.31 12.83 -8.44
C ILE A 454 -4.19 12.50 -7.23
N THR A 455 -5.48 12.92 -7.27
CA THR A 455 -6.43 12.79 -6.16
C THR A 455 -7.83 12.30 -6.57
N ASN A 456 -8.14 12.29 -7.88
CA ASN A 456 -9.44 11.93 -8.41
C ASN A 456 -9.32 11.21 -9.78
N GLY A 457 -10.45 10.68 -10.26
CA GLY A 457 -10.51 9.91 -11.49
C GLY A 457 -10.23 10.71 -12.75
N GLU A 458 -10.61 11.98 -12.78
CA GLU A 458 -10.31 12.86 -13.93
C GLU A 458 -8.82 13.07 -14.10
N GLN A 459 -8.13 13.38 -13.01
CA GLN A 459 -6.67 13.54 -13.01
C GLN A 459 -5.96 12.25 -13.41
N ALA A 460 -6.44 11.09 -12.91
CA ALA A 460 -5.92 9.80 -13.31
C ALA A 460 -6.07 9.58 -14.82
N LEU A 461 -7.26 9.80 -15.38
CA LEU A 461 -7.48 9.69 -16.84
C LEU A 461 -6.60 10.66 -17.65
N LYS A 462 -6.44 11.90 -17.17
CA LYS A 462 -5.60 12.89 -17.87
C LYS A 462 -4.14 12.43 -18.00
N VAL A 463 -3.51 11.90 -16.94
CA VAL A 463 -2.13 11.42 -17.02
C VAL A 463 -2.00 10.13 -17.82
N LEU A 464 -3.00 9.24 -17.78
CA LEU A 464 -3.04 8.04 -18.62
C LEU A 464 -3.13 8.40 -20.10
N ASN A 465 -4.02 9.32 -20.47
CA ASN A 465 -4.15 9.82 -21.83
C ASN A 465 -2.91 10.61 -22.31
N ALA A 466 -2.14 11.19 -21.38
CA ALA A 466 -0.86 11.83 -21.70
C ALA A 466 0.29 10.83 -21.92
N GLY A 467 0.02 9.52 -21.78
CA GLY A 467 0.96 8.44 -22.08
C GLY A 467 1.53 7.72 -20.86
N ALA A 468 1.01 7.95 -19.66
CA ALA A 468 1.32 7.09 -18.51
C ALA A 468 0.57 5.75 -18.60
N SER A 469 1.18 4.68 -18.13
CA SER A 469 0.52 3.37 -17.97
C SER A 469 -0.13 3.19 -16.60
N VAL A 470 0.35 3.93 -15.58
CA VAL A 470 -0.15 3.87 -14.20
C VAL A 470 -0.17 5.27 -13.59
N ALA A 471 -1.27 5.59 -12.91
CA ALA A 471 -1.46 6.80 -12.12
C ALA A 471 -1.25 6.48 -10.63
N MET A 472 -0.20 7.03 -10.00
CA MET A 472 0.19 6.70 -8.64
C MET A 472 -0.20 7.80 -7.65
N VAL A 473 -0.76 7.40 -6.51
CA VAL A 473 -1.22 8.30 -5.46
C VAL A 473 -0.39 8.13 -4.18
N TYR A 474 -0.20 9.25 -3.44
CA TYR A 474 0.36 9.27 -2.09
C TYR A 474 -0.43 10.24 -1.20
N THR A 475 -0.25 11.55 -1.38
CA THR A 475 -0.88 12.58 -0.54
C THR A 475 -2.40 12.54 -0.65
N GLY A 476 -2.94 12.23 -1.84
CA GLY A 476 -4.38 11.99 -2.05
C GLY A 476 -4.92 10.86 -1.17
N LEU A 477 -4.14 9.79 -0.93
CA LEU A 477 -4.53 8.71 -0.03
C LEU A 477 -4.47 9.14 1.45
N VAL A 478 -3.44 9.91 1.83
CA VAL A 478 -3.27 10.42 3.21
C VAL A 478 -4.44 11.30 3.65
N TYR A 479 -4.94 12.16 2.76
CA TYR A 479 -6.09 13.03 3.04
C TYR A 479 -7.44 12.40 2.73
N GLY A 480 -7.51 11.59 1.69
CA GLY A 480 -8.74 10.94 1.23
C GLY A 480 -9.10 9.64 1.91
N GLY A 481 -8.18 9.08 2.74
CA GLY A 481 -8.37 7.83 3.48
C GLY A 481 -8.34 6.58 2.61
N SER A 482 -8.62 5.42 3.24
CA SER A 482 -8.49 4.09 2.62
C SER A 482 -9.43 3.86 1.41
N GLY A 483 -10.47 4.66 1.25
CA GLY A 483 -11.40 4.60 0.10
C GLY A 483 -10.94 5.34 -1.16
N THR A 484 -9.75 5.96 -1.15
CA THR A 484 -9.30 6.82 -2.26
C THR A 484 -9.17 6.08 -3.58
N ILE A 485 -8.56 4.89 -3.58
CA ILE A 485 -8.37 4.10 -4.81
C ILE A 485 -9.73 3.70 -5.41
N THR A 486 -10.63 3.18 -4.58
CA THR A 486 -11.99 2.78 -5.02
C THR A 486 -12.77 3.96 -5.59
N ARG A 487 -12.66 5.15 -4.97
CA ARG A 487 -13.30 6.37 -5.46
C ARG A 487 -12.74 6.80 -6.81
N ILE A 488 -11.41 6.85 -6.96
CA ILE A 488 -10.75 7.20 -8.23
C ILE A 488 -11.22 6.27 -9.35
N LYS A 489 -11.23 4.96 -9.11
CA LYS A 489 -11.69 3.98 -10.11
C LYS A 489 -13.16 4.19 -10.50
N LYS A 490 -14.02 4.44 -9.53
CA LYS A 490 -15.44 4.73 -9.78
C LYS A 490 -15.61 5.98 -10.65
N GLU A 491 -14.92 7.08 -10.30
CA GLU A 491 -14.94 8.33 -11.06
C GLU A 491 -14.41 8.15 -12.49
N MET A 492 -13.37 7.31 -12.68
CA MET A 492 -12.87 6.96 -14.02
C MET A 492 -13.90 6.20 -14.83
N GLN A 493 -14.55 5.18 -14.25
CA GLN A 493 -15.59 4.39 -14.94
C GLN A 493 -16.78 5.24 -15.35
N GLU A 494 -17.25 6.13 -14.46
CA GLU A 494 -18.33 7.06 -14.75
C GLU A 494 -17.98 7.98 -15.95
N LYS A 495 -16.77 8.52 -16.00
CA LYS A 495 -16.33 9.35 -17.12
C LYS A 495 -16.19 8.56 -18.44
N LEU A 496 -15.63 7.37 -18.40
CA LEU A 496 -15.51 6.52 -19.58
C LEU A 496 -16.87 6.11 -20.13
N ALA A 497 -17.85 5.83 -19.27
CA ALA A 497 -19.21 5.51 -19.68
C ALA A 497 -19.91 6.69 -20.39
N VAL A 498 -19.70 7.92 -19.90
CA VAL A 498 -20.24 9.14 -20.54
C VAL A 498 -19.61 9.40 -21.91
N THR A 499 -18.32 9.07 -22.08
CA THR A 499 -17.62 9.27 -23.36
C THR A 499 -17.97 8.22 -24.41
N ALA A 500 -18.44 7.03 -23.96
CA ALA A 500 -18.84 5.93 -24.84
C ALA A 500 -20.32 5.97 -25.25
N ALA A 501 -21.14 6.78 -24.57
CA ALA A 501 -22.56 7.03 -24.89
C ALA A 501 -22.71 8.23 -25.85
#